data_5bea150f79eefab49a1433d09276a295
#
_entry.id   5bea150f79eefab49a1433d09276a295
#
_cell.length_a   1.000
_cell.length_b   1.000
_cell.length_c   1.000
_cell.angle_alpha   90.00
_cell.angle_beta   90.00
_cell.angle_gamma   90.00
#
_symmetry.space_group_name_H-M   'P 1'
#
loop_
_entity.id
_entity.type
_entity.pdbx_description
1 polymer ?
#
loop_
_entity_poly.entity_id
_entity_poly.type
_entity_poly.pdbx_seq_one_letter_code
_entity_poly.pdbx_strand_id
1 'polypeptide(L)'
;MLSYSDAFFKIRVWPKYRFNRAMTMQMKTVFRVGILATTATAGMFVALQAQEKTTEPKPAAPEKSTKESRAAVQEALAPFNSLIGGWRGSGQVRRGSTRGAWRETGTFVWKFGGGKVGVEYQVKDGKHIGTGLLSWDSAKKEFTMDAVFDDGSKRAYRGKLEKKVLTLISEPDNDEIVSRVTLRQLNEKRMLVLYEKRRSNQSFYARVGEVGYTREGTRLASSGSSGPECVVTGGAGTIKVSYAGKTYYVCCTGCRDAFNDDPVGILADYRAKLAEKKSKSN
;
A
#
# COMPACT_ATOMS: atom_id res chain seq x y z
N MET A 1 21.44 49.00 -45.52
CA MET A 1 20.99 50.02 -44.55
C MET A 1 19.54 49.74 -44.22
N LEU A 2 19.27 49.15 -43.05
CA LEU A 2 18.03 49.31 -42.32
C LEU A 2 18.24 48.63 -40.95
N SER A 3 17.94 49.37 -39.94
CA SER A 3 18.38 49.27 -38.56
C SER A 3 17.71 48.13 -37.75
N TYR A 4 18.50 47.54 -36.88
CA TYR A 4 18.13 46.63 -35.82
C TYR A 4 17.47 47.42 -34.69
N SER A 5 16.26 47.05 -34.28
CA SER A 5 15.57 47.65 -33.15
C SER A 5 15.51 46.64 -32.03
N ASP A 6 16.15 46.98 -30.90
CA ASP A 6 16.22 46.24 -29.64
C ASP A 6 14.86 46.17 -28.99
N ALA A 7 14.37 44.96 -28.71
CA ALA A 7 13.23 44.72 -27.80
C ALA A 7 13.76 44.21 -26.45
N PHE A 8 13.81 45.13 -25.47
CA PHE A 8 14.09 44.87 -24.06
C PHE A 8 13.09 43.92 -23.46
N PHE A 9 13.55 42.73 -23.02
CA PHE A 9 12.78 41.78 -22.25
C PHE A 9 12.85 42.14 -20.76
N LYS A 10 11.80 42.74 -20.23
CA LYS A 10 11.66 43.02 -18.79
C LYS A 10 11.42 41.73 -18.00
N ILE A 11 12.43 41.29 -17.27
CA ILE A 11 12.33 40.24 -16.26
C ILE A 11 11.54 40.79 -15.07
N ARG A 12 10.32 40.30 -14.83
CA ARG A 12 9.58 40.53 -13.59
C ARG A 12 10.13 39.63 -12.50
N VAL A 13 10.82 40.22 -11.55
CA VAL A 13 11.24 39.59 -10.29
C VAL A 13 10.02 39.48 -9.38
N TRP A 14 9.71 38.26 -8.93
CA TRP A 14 8.68 38.00 -7.94
C TRP A 14 9.23 38.26 -6.53
N PRO A 15 8.42 38.82 -5.59
CA PRO A 15 8.89 39.14 -4.26
C PRO A 15 9.02 37.90 -3.39
N LYS A 16 10.14 37.84 -2.66
CA LYS A 16 10.45 36.82 -1.65
C LYS A 16 9.43 36.91 -0.49
N TYR A 17 8.74 35.83 -0.24
CA TYR A 17 7.93 35.66 0.95
C TYR A 17 8.83 35.66 2.21
N ARG A 18 8.67 36.64 3.06
CA ARG A 18 9.26 36.71 4.40
C ARG A 18 8.53 35.76 5.33
N PHE A 19 9.27 34.82 5.89
CA PHE A 19 8.85 33.98 7.00
C PHE A 19 8.72 34.88 8.27
N ASN A 20 7.50 35.04 8.77
CA ASN A 20 7.26 35.69 10.06
C ASN A 20 7.33 34.60 11.15
N ARG A 21 8.35 34.78 11.98
CA ARG A 21 8.60 34.03 13.22
C ARG A 21 7.81 34.68 14.33
N ALA A 22 7.27 33.88 15.23
CA ALA A 22 6.77 34.20 16.55
C ALA A 22 5.24 34.21 16.71
N MET A 23 4.76 33.12 17.29
CA MET A 23 3.72 33.21 18.32
C MET A 23 3.89 32.06 19.33
N THR A 24 4.71 32.37 20.33
CA THR A 24 4.85 31.56 21.56
C THR A 24 3.66 31.89 22.43
N MET A 25 2.74 30.97 22.62
CA MET A 25 1.62 31.12 23.55
C MET A 25 1.95 30.39 24.84
N GLN A 26 2.31 31.15 25.85
CA GLN A 26 2.47 30.69 27.23
C GLN A 26 1.10 30.32 27.83
N MET A 27 0.93 29.04 28.20
CA MET A 27 -0.13 28.63 29.12
C MET A 27 0.34 28.83 30.56
N LYS A 28 -0.24 29.80 31.24
CA LYS A 28 -0.07 30.00 32.69
C LYS A 28 -0.92 29.00 33.45
N THR A 29 -0.24 28.17 34.21
CA THR A 29 -0.80 27.28 35.23
C THR A 29 -1.30 28.13 36.41
N VAL A 30 -2.59 28.06 36.75
CA VAL A 30 -3.13 28.61 37.99
C VAL A 30 -3.37 27.44 38.96
N PHE A 31 -2.47 27.32 39.92
CA PHE A 31 -2.69 26.55 41.16
C PHE A 31 -3.57 27.36 42.09
N ARG A 32 -4.72 26.86 42.50
CA ARG A 32 -5.45 27.30 43.68
C ARG A 32 -5.46 26.18 44.71
N VAL A 33 -4.66 26.40 45.75
CA VAL A 33 -4.71 25.67 47.01
C VAL A 33 -5.93 26.19 47.80
N GLY A 34 -6.80 25.30 48.20
CA GLY A 34 -7.88 25.59 49.16
C GLY A 34 -7.81 24.56 50.26
N ILE A 35 -7.24 24.98 51.41
CA ILE A 35 -7.30 24.26 52.69
C ILE A 35 -8.58 24.68 53.36
N LEU A 36 -9.40 23.72 53.78
CA LEU A 36 -10.35 23.91 54.90
C LEU A 36 -10.55 22.59 55.65
N ALA A 37 -10.37 22.69 56.93
CA ALA A 37 -10.34 21.66 57.92
C ALA A 37 -11.72 21.40 58.52
N THR A 38 -11.75 20.26 59.30
CA THR A 38 -12.69 19.87 60.37
C THR A 38 -14.04 19.31 59.90
N THR A 39 -14.54 18.19 60.39
CA THR A 39 -14.74 17.75 61.76
C THR A 39 -15.02 16.23 61.78
N ALA A 40 -14.57 15.57 62.83
CA ALA A 40 -14.83 14.20 63.14
C ALA A 40 -16.28 14.00 63.61
N THR A 41 -16.98 13.02 63.01
CA THR A 41 -18.13 12.36 63.67
C THR A 41 -18.01 10.86 63.45
N ALA A 42 -17.83 10.16 64.54
CA ALA A 42 -17.83 8.72 64.61
C ALA A 42 -19.25 8.19 64.34
N GLY A 43 -19.41 7.54 63.21
CA GLY A 43 -20.61 6.79 62.83
C GLY A 43 -20.23 5.36 62.52
N MET A 44 -20.61 4.44 63.44
CA MET A 44 -20.43 3.02 63.34
C MET A 44 -21.34 2.52 62.21
N PHE A 45 -20.78 2.28 61.00
CA PHE A 45 -21.48 1.62 59.92
C PHE A 45 -20.98 0.17 59.79
N VAL A 46 -21.91 -0.75 60.05
CA VAL A 46 -21.77 -2.18 59.77
C VAL A 46 -21.55 -2.33 58.27
N ALA A 47 -20.37 -2.74 57.86
CA ALA A 47 -20.05 -3.05 56.46
C ALA A 47 -20.68 -4.37 56.07
N LEU A 48 -21.80 -4.31 55.34
CA LEU A 48 -22.32 -5.44 54.60
C LEU A 48 -21.40 -5.59 53.36
N GLN A 49 -20.47 -6.54 53.40
CA GLN A 49 -19.64 -6.91 52.25
C GLN A 49 -20.52 -7.60 51.20
N ALA A 50 -21.05 -6.85 50.26
CA ALA A 50 -21.52 -7.40 49.01
C ALA A 50 -20.28 -7.85 48.24
N GLN A 51 -20.06 -9.15 48.11
CA GLN A 51 -19.11 -9.72 47.16
C GLN A 51 -19.58 -9.37 45.75
N GLU A 52 -19.00 -8.31 45.20
CA GLU A 52 -19.07 -8.02 43.79
C GLU A 52 -18.32 -9.13 43.02
N LYS A 53 -19.11 -10.03 42.44
CA LYS A 53 -18.64 -11.07 41.57
C LYS A 53 -18.02 -10.39 40.34
N THR A 54 -16.71 -10.19 40.39
CA THR A 54 -15.93 -9.71 39.21
C THR A 54 -16.12 -10.73 38.10
N THR A 55 -17.02 -10.44 37.19
CA THR A 55 -17.20 -11.21 35.98
C THR A 55 -16.01 -10.84 35.10
N GLU A 56 -15.01 -11.70 35.06
CA GLU A 56 -13.89 -11.63 34.12
C GLU A 56 -14.46 -11.52 32.70
N PRO A 57 -14.06 -10.50 31.88
CA PRO A 57 -14.56 -10.39 30.53
C PRO A 57 -14.05 -11.61 29.76
N LYS A 58 -14.97 -12.51 29.39
CA LYS A 58 -14.72 -13.61 28.46
C LYS A 58 -14.01 -13.08 27.23
N PRO A 59 -12.79 -13.59 26.88
CA PRO A 59 -12.11 -13.15 25.66
C PRO A 59 -13.02 -13.42 24.47
N ALA A 60 -13.40 -12.35 23.78
CA ALA A 60 -14.16 -12.43 22.55
C ALA A 60 -13.36 -13.26 21.52
N ALA A 61 -14.01 -14.22 20.92
CA ALA A 61 -13.49 -15.08 19.87
C ALA A 61 -13.33 -14.30 18.54
N PRO A 62 -12.10 -13.88 18.16
CA PRO A 62 -11.88 -13.23 16.86
C PRO A 62 -10.94 -13.99 15.91
N GLU A 63 -10.43 -15.17 16.27
CA GLU A 63 -9.39 -15.79 15.43
C GLU A 63 -9.91 -16.40 14.13
N LYS A 64 -11.08 -17.03 14.12
CA LYS A 64 -11.61 -17.67 12.90
C LYS A 64 -12.02 -16.66 11.83
N SER A 65 -12.74 -15.60 12.18
CA SER A 65 -13.19 -14.60 11.22
C SER A 65 -12.02 -13.80 10.61
N THR A 66 -10.96 -13.59 11.38
CA THR A 66 -9.75 -12.89 10.90
C THR A 66 -8.93 -13.75 9.94
N LYS A 67 -8.84 -15.06 10.16
CA LYS A 67 -8.09 -15.98 9.28
C LYS A 67 -8.82 -16.18 7.95
N GLU A 68 -10.13 -16.37 7.96
CA GLU A 68 -10.97 -16.47 6.74
C GLU A 68 -10.95 -15.18 5.93
N SER A 69 -11.03 -14.02 6.59
CA SER A 69 -10.91 -12.71 5.92
C SER A 69 -9.54 -12.53 5.25
N ARG A 70 -8.44 -12.95 5.91
CA ARG A 70 -7.09 -12.90 5.33
C ARG A 70 -6.95 -13.80 4.11
N ALA A 71 -7.47 -15.01 4.17
CA ALA A 71 -7.42 -15.97 3.06
C ALA A 71 -8.17 -15.43 1.83
N ALA A 72 -9.35 -14.86 2.03
CA ALA A 72 -10.15 -14.25 0.96
C ALA A 72 -9.42 -13.07 0.28
N VAL A 73 -8.78 -12.19 1.07
CA VAL A 73 -7.98 -11.08 0.53
C VAL A 73 -6.77 -11.60 -0.25
N GLN A 74 -6.07 -12.61 0.28
CA GLN A 74 -4.92 -13.23 -0.38
C GLN A 74 -5.32 -13.90 -1.70
N GLU A 75 -6.46 -14.55 -1.75
CA GLU A 75 -7.00 -15.18 -2.96
C GLU A 75 -7.35 -14.11 -4.01
N ALA A 76 -8.06 -13.05 -3.62
CA ALA A 76 -8.39 -11.93 -4.49
C ALA A 76 -7.14 -11.24 -5.08
N LEU A 77 -6.05 -11.18 -4.30
CA LEU A 77 -4.77 -10.60 -4.72
C LEU A 77 -3.85 -11.59 -5.45
N ALA A 78 -4.18 -12.87 -5.55
CA ALA A 78 -3.37 -13.88 -6.23
C ALA A 78 -3.00 -13.52 -7.69
N PRO A 79 -3.86 -12.86 -8.49
CA PRO A 79 -3.49 -12.41 -9.84
C PRO A 79 -2.25 -11.50 -9.88
N PHE A 80 -1.92 -10.81 -8.77
CA PHE A 80 -0.76 -9.93 -8.66
C PHE A 80 0.52 -10.63 -8.22
N ASN A 81 0.51 -11.94 -7.97
CA ASN A 81 1.71 -12.71 -7.66
C ASN A 81 2.81 -12.54 -8.70
N SER A 82 2.42 -12.42 -9.97
CA SER A 82 3.36 -12.17 -11.07
C SER A 82 4.02 -10.79 -11.03
N LEU A 83 3.52 -9.84 -10.24
CA LEU A 83 4.13 -8.53 -10.06
C LEU A 83 5.18 -8.52 -8.96
N ILE A 84 5.14 -9.46 -8.02
CA ILE A 84 6.03 -9.48 -6.85
C ILE A 84 7.49 -9.51 -7.28
N GLY A 85 8.29 -8.60 -6.71
CA GLY A 85 9.72 -8.41 -6.99
C GLY A 85 10.06 -7.02 -7.49
N GLY A 86 11.30 -6.86 -7.98
CA GLY A 86 11.85 -5.59 -8.45
C GLY A 86 11.58 -5.31 -9.92
N TRP A 87 11.42 -4.04 -10.25
CA TRP A 87 11.10 -3.53 -11.58
C TRP A 87 11.89 -2.26 -11.88
N ARG A 88 12.38 -2.13 -13.10
CA ARG A 88 12.97 -0.89 -13.62
C ARG A 88 11.97 -0.20 -14.54
N GLY A 89 11.61 1.03 -14.17
CA GLY A 89 10.64 1.87 -14.86
C GLY A 89 11.30 2.93 -15.76
N SER A 90 10.72 3.16 -16.89
CA SER A 90 10.98 4.33 -17.76
C SER A 90 9.69 5.09 -17.92
N GLY A 91 9.65 6.28 -17.33
CA GLY A 91 8.47 7.14 -17.30
C GLY A 91 8.52 8.23 -18.38
N GLN A 92 7.34 8.58 -18.90
CA GLN A 92 7.17 9.65 -19.88
C GLN A 92 5.85 10.39 -19.66
N VAL A 93 5.87 11.71 -19.79
CA VAL A 93 4.66 12.54 -19.71
C VAL A 93 3.81 12.36 -20.97
N ARG A 94 4.44 12.40 -22.14
CA ARG A 94 3.80 12.23 -23.45
C ARG A 94 4.42 11.03 -24.16
N ARG A 95 3.60 10.17 -24.74
CA ARG A 95 4.07 8.99 -25.48
C ARG A 95 4.96 9.41 -26.64
N GLY A 96 6.12 8.74 -26.74
CA GLY A 96 7.10 9.00 -27.78
C GLY A 96 7.95 10.27 -27.59
N SER A 97 7.82 10.95 -26.44
CA SER A 97 8.61 12.14 -26.12
C SER A 97 9.58 11.87 -24.99
N THR A 98 10.82 12.29 -25.14
CA THR A 98 11.84 12.26 -24.06
C THR A 98 11.76 13.49 -23.15
N ARG A 99 10.99 14.52 -23.54
CA ARG A 99 10.85 15.74 -22.73
C ARG A 99 10.10 15.41 -21.44
N GLY A 100 10.77 15.64 -20.30
CA GLY A 100 10.23 15.32 -18.97
C GLY A 100 10.23 13.83 -18.64
N ALA A 101 10.91 12.98 -19.44
CA ALA A 101 11.09 11.57 -19.12
C ALA A 101 11.91 11.39 -17.84
N TRP A 102 11.71 10.25 -17.17
CA TRP A 102 12.44 9.89 -15.95
C TRP A 102 12.70 8.39 -15.89
N ARG A 103 13.53 7.98 -14.95
CA ARG A 103 13.74 6.58 -14.62
C ARG A 103 13.39 6.39 -13.15
N GLU A 104 12.82 5.23 -12.83
CA GLU A 104 12.46 4.88 -11.48
C GLU A 104 12.66 3.39 -11.26
N THR A 105 12.72 2.98 -10.00
CA THR A 105 12.67 1.57 -9.61
C THR A 105 11.43 1.32 -8.78
N GLY A 106 10.68 0.29 -9.13
CA GLY A 106 9.49 -0.14 -8.42
C GLY A 106 9.71 -1.49 -7.76
N THR A 107 9.14 -1.69 -6.58
CA THR A 107 9.17 -2.98 -5.89
C THR A 107 7.76 -3.33 -5.42
N PHE A 108 7.33 -4.55 -5.70
CA PHE A 108 6.08 -5.10 -5.18
C PHE A 108 6.40 -6.20 -4.17
N VAL A 109 5.85 -6.10 -2.97
CA VAL A 109 6.01 -7.09 -1.91
C VAL A 109 4.68 -7.37 -1.22
N TRP A 110 4.49 -8.62 -0.81
CA TRP A 110 3.38 -8.94 0.07
C TRP A 110 3.58 -8.30 1.44
N LYS A 111 2.51 -7.73 1.97
CA LYS A 111 2.45 -7.16 3.32
C LYS A 111 1.44 -7.91 4.15
N PHE A 112 1.91 -8.45 5.27
CA PHE A 112 1.09 -9.13 6.26
C PHE A 112 1.36 -8.47 7.61
N GLY A 113 0.31 -8.10 8.34
CA GLY A 113 0.46 -7.52 9.67
C GLY A 113 -0.58 -6.44 9.97
N GLY A 114 -0.74 -6.10 11.26
CA GLY A 114 -1.69 -5.09 11.71
C GLY A 114 -3.15 -5.34 11.28
N GLY A 115 -3.55 -6.60 11.10
CA GLY A 115 -4.88 -6.96 10.60
C GLY A 115 -5.09 -6.74 9.10
N LYS A 116 -4.09 -6.26 8.37
CA LYS A 116 -4.16 -5.98 6.93
C LYS A 116 -3.34 -7.00 6.12
N VAL A 117 -3.87 -7.38 4.97
CA VAL A 117 -3.16 -8.14 3.93
C VAL A 117 -3.22 -7.32 2.65
N GLY A 118 -2.09 -7.22 1.95
CA GLY A 118 -2.03 -6.45 0.73
C GLY A 118 -0.74 -6.67 -0.05
N VAL A 119 -0.66 -6.07 -1.21
CA VAL A 119 0.57 -5.96 -2.00
C VAL A 119 1.04 -4.51 -1.91
N GLU A 120 2.18 -4.31 -1.25
CA GLU A 120 2.81 -3.00 -1.14
C GLU A 120 3.62 -2.72 -2.42
N TYR A 121 3.37 -1.57 -3.00
CA TYR A 121 4.10 -1.00 -4.13
C TYR A 121 4.96 0.15 -3.63
N GLN A 122 6.26 0.07 -3.80
CA GLN A 122 7.23 1.09 -3.42
C GLN A 122 7.98 1.56 -4.66
N VAL A 123 8.12 2.87 -4.83
CA VAL A 123 8.85 3.48 -5.95
C VAL A 123 9.95 4.35 -5.40
N LYS A 124 11.11 4.26 -6.03
CA LYS A 124 12.24 5.13 -5.80
C LYS A 124 12.55 5.92 -7.07
N ASP A 125 12.87 7.19 -6.92
CA ASP A 125 13.18 8.15 -7.99
C ASP A 125 12.01 8.36 -8.98
N GLY A 126 10.75 8.12 -8.51
CA GLY A 126 9.53 8.31 -9.28
C GLY A 126 9.06 9.76 -9.34
N LYS A 127 7.95 10.00 -10.04
CA LYS A 127 7.31 11.33 -10.14
C LYS A 127 5.86 11.32 -9.68
N HIS A 128 5.36 10.18 -9.24
CA HIS A 128 3.95 10.02 -8.90
C HIS A 128 3.80 9.33 -7.53
N ILE A 129 3.30 8.11 -7.50
CA ILE A 129 3.11 7.37 -6.26
C ILE A 129 4.48 6.89 -5.77
N GLY A 130 4.88 7.32 -4.57
CA GLY A 130 6.07 6.82 -3.87
C GLY A 130 5.80 5.48 -3.19
N THR A 131 4.65 5.34 -2.51
CA THR A 131 4.21 4.05 -1.94
C THR A 131 2.72 3.85 -2.13
N GLY A 132 2.28 2.60 -2.25
CA GLY A 132 0.88 2.24 -2.33
C GLY A 132 0.64 0.86 -1.72
N LEU A 133 -0.43 0.71 -0.95
CA LEU A 133 -0.88 -0.59 -0.44
C LEU A 133 -2.15 -1.01 -1.17
N LEU A 134 -2.01 -1.98 -2.09
CA LEU A 134 -3.13 -2.60 -2.78
C LEU A 134 -3.72 -3.70 -1.89
N SER A 135 -5.02 -3.66 -1.66
CA SER A 135 -5.77 -4.64 -0.88
C SER A 135 -7.12 -4.96 -1.54
N TRP A 136 -7.93 -5.76 -0.89
CA TRP A 136 -9.25 -6.18 -1.34
C TRP A 136 -10.31 -5.87 -0.28
N ASP A 137 -11.36 -5.17 -0.67
CA ASP A 137 -12.56 -4.97 0.14
C ASP A 137 -13.57 -6.08 -0.18
N SER A 138 -13.67 -7.08 0.70
CA SER A 138 -14.56 -8.23 0.50
C SER A 138 -16.04 -7.85 0.55
N ALA A 139 -16.40 -6.79 1.27
CA ALA A 139 -17.79 -6.33 1.38
C ALA A 139 -18.26 -5.66 0.08
N LYS A 140 -17.40 -4.85 -0.53
CA LYS A 140 -17.69 -4.12 -1.78
C LYS A 140 -17.26 -4.88 -3.03
N LYS A 141 -16.50 -5.97 -2.87
CA LYS A 141 -15.93 -6.76 -3.98
C LYS A 141 -15.12 -5.89 -4.95
N GLU A 142 -14.24 -5.05 -4.39
CA GLU A 142 -13.39 -4.15 -5.15
C GLU A 142 -11.97 -4.11 -4.58
N PHE A 143 -11.01 -3.76 -5.43
CA PHE A 143 -9.64 -3.47 -5.02
C PHE A 143 -9.58 -2.06 -4.44
N THR A 144 -8.79 -1.90 -3.39
CA THR A 144 -8.49 -0.61 -2.78
C THR A 144 -6.98 -0.37 -2.82
N MET A 145 -6.56 0.87 -2.97
CA MET A 145 -5.15 1.25 -2.86
C MET A 145 -5.03 2.55 -2.07
N ASP A 146 -4.35 2.47 -0.92
CA ASP A 146 -3.92 3.65 -0.17
C ASP A 146 -2.54 4.07 -0.70
N ALA A 147 -2.46 5.23 -1.35
CA ALA A 147 -1.24 5.73 -1.97
C ALA A 147 -0.70 6.97 -1.25
N VAL A 148 0.62 7.04 -1.16
CA VAL A 148 1.38 8.22 -0.72
C VAL A 148 2.24 8.66 -1.89
N PHE A 149 2.15 9.94 -2.23
CA PHE A 149 2.91 10.56 -3.31
C PHE A 149 4.26 11.08 -2.80
N ASP A 150 5.17 11.43 -3.71
CA ASP A 150 6.50 11.95 -3.36
C ASP A 150 6.45 13.27 -2.59
N ASP A 151 5.39 14.07 -2.75
CA ASP A 151 5.12 15.29 -2.01
C ASP A 151 4.51 15.04 -0.60
N GLY A 152 4.33 13.78 -0.21
CA GLY A 152 3.73 13.35 1.05
C GLY A 152 2.20 13.37 1.06
N SER A 153 1.54 13.82 0.00
CA SER A 153 0.08 13.77 -0.11
C SER A 153 -0.41 12.32 -0.16
N LYS A 154 -1.62 12.09 0.37
CA LYS A 154 -2.24 10.77 0.43
C LYS A 154 -3.50 10.74 -0.40
N ARG A 155 -3.75 9.60 -1.05
CA ARG A 155 -4.97 9.41 -1.83
C ARG A 155 -5.41 7.96 -1.79
N ALA A 156 -6.70 7.75 -1.51
CA ALA A 156 -7.32 6.44 -1.59
C ALA A 156 -7.92 6.23 -2.98
N TYR A 157 -7.76 5.04 -3.49
CA TYR A 157 -8.29 4.61 -4.77
C TYR A 157 -9.14 3.35 -4.59
N ARG A 158 -10.13 3.19 -5.48
CA ARG A 158 -10.97 2.00 -5.56
C ARG A 158 -11.13 1.56 -7.01
N GLY A 159 -11.33 0.27 -7.23
CA GLY A 159 -11.50 -0.18 -8.61
C GLY A 159 -11.56 -1.68 -8.80
N LYS A 160 -11.43 -2.08 -10.06
CA LYS A 160 -11.61 -3.46 -10.50
C LYS A 160 -10.46 -3.94 -11.38
N LEU A 161 -10.26 -5.25 -11.35
CA LEU A 161 -9.34 -5.95 -12.23
C LEU A 161 -10.17 -6.64 -13.34
N GLU A 162 -9.96 -6.22 -14.58
CA GLU A 162 -10.61 -6.81 -15.75
C GLU A 162 -9.55 -7.16 -16.80
N LYS A 163 -9.53 -8.39 -17.29
CA LYS A 163 -8.62 -8.85 -18.36
C LYS A 163 -7.16 -8.45 -18.14
N LYS A 164 -6.65 -8.61 -16.90
CA LYS A 164 -5.28 -8.21 -16.46
C LYS A 164 -5.01 -6.69 -16.46
N VAL A 165 -6.06 -5.89 -16.45
CA VAL A 165 -5.99 -4.44 -16.30
C VAL A 165 -6.66 -4.05 -14.99
N LEU A 166 -5.88 -3.58 -14.02
CA LEU A 166 -6.38 -2.99 -12.80
C LEU A 166 -6.61 -1.50 -13.06
N THR A 167 -7.86 -1.07 -12.91
CA THR A 167 -8.23 0.35 -13.00
C THR A 167 -8.68 0.83 -11.63
N LEU A 168 -7.98 1.81 -11.10
CA LEU A 168 -8.20 2.41 -9.78
C LEU A 168 -8.54 3.89 -9.95
N ILE A 169 -9.60 4.35 -9.28
CA ILE A 169 -10.11 5.72 -9.37
C ILE A 169 -10.22 6.28 -7.96
N SER A 170 -9.80 7.53 -7.76
CA SER A 170 -9.96 8.24 -6.49
C SER A 170 -11.29 8.99 -6.45
N GLU A 171 -11.76 9.30 -5.24
CA GLU A 171 -12.72 10.39 -5.06
C GLU A 171 -12.10 11.73 -5.48
N PRO A 172 -12.92 12.76 -5.77
CA PRO A 172 -12.43 14.10 -6.01
C PRO A 172 -11.63 14.61 -4.79
N ASP A 173 -10.53 15.29 -5.04
CA ASP A 173 -9.81 16.03 -4.00
C ASP A 173 -10.38 17.45 -3.79
N ASN A 174 -9.73 18.26 -2.95
CA ASN A 174 -10.17 19.62 -2.64
C ASN A 174 -10.20 20.55 -3.87
N ASP A 175 -9.46 20.22 -4.93
CA ASP A 175 -9.44 20.94 -6.19
C ASP A 175 -10.37 20.33 -7.25
N GLU A 176 -11.30 19.47 -6.80
CA GLU A 176 -12.24 18.74 -7.67
C GLU A 176 -11.53 17.85 -8.71
N ILE A 177 -10.35 17.35 -8.40
CA ILE A 177 -9.58 16.47 -9.28
C ILE A 177 -9.80 15.02 -8.91
N VAL A 178 -10.28 14.25 -9.87
CA VAL A 178 -10.39 12.79 -9.84
C VAL A 178 -9.16 12.21 -10.53
N SER A 179 -8.43 11.35 -9.84
CA SER A 179 -7.25 10.66 -10.38
C SER A 179 -7.58 9.22 -10.76
N ARG A 180 -6.99 8.74 -11.83
CA ARG A 180 -7.08 7.34 -12.27
C ARG A 180 -5.69 6.76 -12.44
N VAL A 181 -5.48 5.57 -11.88
CA VAL A 181 -4.27 4.77 -12.07
C VAL A 181 -4.68 3.47 -12.77
N THR A 182 -4.07 3.19 -13.89
CA THR A 182 -4.31 1.95 -14.64
C THR A 182 -3.02 1.15 -14.69
N LEU A 183 -3.01 -0.03 -14.05
CA LEU A 183 -1.92 -0.98 -14.13
C LEU A 183 -2.31 -2.09 -15.11
N ARG A 184 -1.51 -2.25 -16.15
CA ARG A 184 -1.69 -3.30 -17.17
C ARG A 184 -0.47 -4.21 -17.20
N GLN A 185 -0.66 -5.45 -16.83
CA GLN A 185 0.36 -6.46 -17.01
C GLN A 185 0.35 -6.95 -18.45
N LEU A 186 1.43 -6.74 -19.19
CA LEU A 186 1.59 -7.19 -20.57
C LEU A 186 2.03 -8.65 -20.61
N ASN A 187 2.97 -9.02 -19.76
CA ASN A 187 3.45 -10.39 -19.54
C ASN A 187 4.22 -10.43 -18.19
N GLU A 188 4.85 -11.55 -17.86
CA GLU A 188 5.61 -11.72 -16.62
C GLU A 188 6.81 -10.77 -16.47
N LYS A 189 7.28 -10.21 -17.58
CA LYS A 189 8.48 -9.37 -17.67
C LYS A 189 8.20 -7.90 -17.92
N ARG A 190 6.96 -7.54 -18.28
CA ARG A 190 6.57 -6.18 -18.65
C ARG A 190 5.21 -5.80 -18.11
N MET A 191 5.12 -4.58 -17.59
CA MET A 191 3.87 -3.93 -17.24
C MET A 191 3.90 -2.43 -17.57
N LEU A 192 2.73 -1.83 -17.66
CA LEU A 192 2.52 -0.40 -17.84
C LEU A 192 1.70 0.12 -16.67
N VAL A 193 2.09 1.29 -16.16
CA VAL A 193 1.29 2.06 -15.18
C VAL A 193 1.01 3.42 -15.81
N LEU A 194 -0.28 3.71 -16.03
CA LEU A 194 -0.77 4.95 -16.60
C LEU A 194 -1.41 5.79 -15.51
N TYR A 195 -0.99 7.03 -15.39
CA TYR A 195 -1.53 8.04 -14.49
C TYR A 195 -2.33 9.06 -15.28
N GLU A 196 -3.56 9.29 -14.86
CA GLU A 196 -4.49 10.21 -15.52
C GLU A 196 -5.27 11.00 -14.49
N LYS A 197 -5.77 12.17 -14.90
CA LYS A 197 -6.63 13.01 -14.06
C LYS A 197 -7.72 13.69 -14.88
N ARG A 198 -8.82 14.03 -14.22
CA ARG A 198 -9.88 14.87 -14.78
C ARG A 198 -10.46 15.77 -13.69
N ARG A 199 -11.15 16.82 -14.04
CA ARG A 199 -12.05 17.50 -13.09
C ARG A 199 -13.29 16.65 -12.85
N SER A 200 -13.92 16.77 -11.69
CA SER A 200 -15.12 16.00 -11.33
C SER A 200 -16.26 16.19 -12.35
N ASN A 201 -16.40 17.40 -12.90
CA ASN A 201 -17.39 17.78 -13.90
C ASN A 201 -17.04 17.42 -15.36
N GLN A 202 -15.89 16.75 -15.59
CA GLN A 202 -15.44 16.32 -16.93
C GLN A 202 -15.62 14.81 -17.10
N SER A 203 -15.91 14.37 -18.32
CA SER A 203 -16.04 12.94 -18.64
C SER A 203 -14.73 12.29 -19.11
N PHE A 204 -13.79 13.06 -19.68
CA PHE A 204 -12.54 12.54 -20.22
C PHE A 204 -11.38 12.75 -19.25
N TYR A 205 -10.44 11.80 -19.24
CA TYR A 205 -9.23 11.85 -18.46
C TYR A 205 -8.07 12.37 -19.28
N ALA A 206 -7.35 13.34 -18.77
CA ALA A 206 -6.08 13.80 -19.32
C ALA A 206 -4.93 12.96 -18.75
N ARG A 207 -4.02 12.52 -19.62
CA ARG A 207 -2.82 11.80 -19.23
C ARG A 207 -1.88 12.71 -18.43
N VAL A 208 -1.38 12.19 -17.31
CA VAL A 208 -0.35 12.83 -16.48
C VAL A 208 1.02 12.23 -16.76
N GLY A 209 1.09 10.91 -16.88
CA GLY A 209 2.31 10.19 -17.19
C GLY A 209 2.05 8.69 -17.37
N GLU A 210 3.02 8.00 -17.95
CA GLU A 210 3.01 6.54 -18.10
C GLU A 210 4.39 6.00 -17.81
N VAL A 211 4.46 4.92 -17.07
CA VAL A 211 5.70 4.21 -16.78
C VAL A 211 5.63 2.82 -17.38
N GLY A 212 6.58 2.54 -18.27
CA GLY A 212 6.82 1.19 -18.77
C GLY A 212 7.84 0.50 -17.89
N TYR A 213 7.44 -0.58 -17.24
CA TYR A 213 8.31 -1.35 -16.38
C TYR A 213 8.81 -2.62 -17.05
N THR A 214 10.07 -2.94 -16.77
CA THR A 214 10.72 -4.22 -17.09
C THR A 214 11.19 -4.85 -15.77
N ARG A 215 10.90 -6.13 -15.57
CA ARG A 215 11.28 -6.87 -14.38
C ARG A 215 12.82 -6.88 -14.24
N GLU A 216 13.32 -6.65 -13.02
CA GLU A 216 14.74 -6.75 -12.71
C GLU A 216 15.26 -8.17 -12.92
N GLY A 217 16.54 -8.28 -13.32
CA GLY A 217 17.18 -9.58 -13.57
C GLY A 217 16.70 -10.34 -14.81
N THR A 218 15.76 -9.73 -15.59
CA THR A 218 15.23 -10.39 -16.78
C THR A 218 16.20 -10.25 -17.95
N ARG A 219 16.72 -11.38 -18.42
CA ARG A 219 17.25 -11.47 -19.78
C ARG A 219 16.08 -11.56 -20.74
N LEU A 220 16.03 -10.73 -21.76
CA LEU A 220 14.91 -10.62 -22.71
C LEU A 220 14.63 -11.93 -23.48
N ALA A 221 15.49 -12.94 -23.38
CA ALA A 221 15.49 -14.17 -24.17
C ALA A 221 15.17 -15.47 -23.41
N SER A 222 14.66 -15.47 -22.17
CA SER A 222 14.28 -16.71 -21.50
C SER A 222 12.77 -16.80 -21.30
N SER A 223 12.14 -17.68 -22.05
CA SER A 223 10.77 -18.17 -21.86
C SER A 223 10.77 -19.22 -20.72
N GLY A 224 9.88 -19.05 -19.74
CA GLY A 224 9.56 -20.05 -18.73
C GLY A 224 10.23 -19.80 -17.37
N SER A 225 9.45 -19.41 -16.38
CA SER A 225 9.85 -19.50 -14.97
C SER A 225 9.51 -20.90 -14.46
N SER A 226 10.40 -21.87 -14.67
CA SER A 226 10.35 -23.18 -14.01
C SER A 226 11.07 -23.11 -12.65
N GLY A 227 10.70 -22.16 -11.81
CA GLY A 227 11.23 -22.03 -10.46
C GLY A 227 10.30 -22.63 -9.40
N PRO A 228 10.79 -22.82 -8.16
CA PRO A 228 9.96 -23.30 -7.06
C PRO A 228 8.82 -22.32 -6.76
N GLU A 229 7.70 -22.87 -6.29
CA GLU A 229 6.53 -22.09 -5.88
C GLU A 229 6.75 -21.49 -4.48
N CYS A 230 6.26 -20.27 -4.26
CA CYS A 230 6.23 -19.63 -2.93
C CYS A 230 5.21 -20.34 -2.03
N VAL A 231 5.68 -20.90 -0.90
CA VAL A 231 4.82 -21.66 0.03
C VAL A 231 3.75 -20.79 0.71
N VAL A 232 3.90 -19.48 0.70
CA VAL A 232 2.94 -18.53 1.32
C VAL A 232 1.83 -18.14 0.34
N THR A 233 2.18 -17.76 -0.90
CA THR A 233 1.24 -17.12 -1.83
C THR A 233 1.06 -17.87 -3.14
N GLY A 234 1.84 -18.91 -3.41
CA GLY A 234 1.79 -19.64 -4.68
C GLY A 234 2.44 -18.92 -5.86
N GLY A 235 3.10 -17.77 -5.65
CA GLY A 235 3.87 -17.07 -6.68
C GLY A 235 5.25 -17.71 -6.92
N ALA A 236 6.07 -17.10 -7.79
CA ALA A 236 7.43 -17.60 -8.04
C ALA A 236 8.33 -17.42 -6.80
N GLY A 237 8.87 -18.50 -6.27
CA GLY A 237 9.76 -18.51 -5.11
C GLY A 237 11.18 -18.14 -5.50
N THR A 238 11.71 -17.05 -4.91
CA THR A 238 13.06 -16.53 -5.21
C THR A 238 13.97 -16.52 -3.99
N ILE A 239 13.41 -16.47 -2.79
CA ILE A 239 14.12 -16.43 -1.52
C ILE A 239 14.03 -17.80 -0.85
N LYS A 240 15.17 -18.37 -0.46
CA LYS A 240 15.24 -19.61 0.32
C LYS A 240 14.93 -19.34 1.78
N VAL A 241 14.10 -20.18 2.37
CA VAL A 241 13.82 -20.24 3.82
C VAL A 241 13.94 -21.69 4.29
N SER A 242 14.26 -21.91 5.56
CA SER A 242 14.46 -23.25 6.10
C SER A 242 13.60 -23.47 7.34
N TYR A 243 13.00 -24.66 7.45
CA TYR A 243 12.26 -25.08 8.62
C TYR A 243 12.36 -26.62 8.81
N ALA A 244 12.64 -27.05 10.02
CA ALA A 244 12.80 -28.48 10.36
C ALA A 244 13.76 -29.24 9.41
N GLY A 245 14.90 -28.64 9.05
CA GLY A 245 15.91 -29.24 8.18
C GLY A 245 15.54 -29.30 6.70
N LYS A 246 14.39 -28.74 6.29
CA LYS A 246 13.95 -28.68 4.89
C LYS A 246 14.01 -27.25 4.35
N THR A 247 14.35 -27.13 3.06
CA THR A 247 14.38 -25.85 2.33
C THR A 247 13.05 -25.63 1.62
N TYR A 248 12.51 -24.42 1.77
CA TYR A 248 11.33 -23.92 1.09
C TYR A 248 11.66 -22.64 0.35
N TYR A 249 10.71 -22.13 -0.42
CA TYR A 249 10.91 -20.90 -1.18
C TYR A 249 9.75 -19.92 -0.96
N VAL A 250 10.09 -18.64 -0.93
CA VAL A 250 9.12 -17.54 -0.84
C VAL A 250 9.44 -16.47 -1.88
N CYS A 251 8.45 -15.67 -2.28
CA CYS A 251 8.60 -14.74 -3.41
C CYS A 251 9.19 -13.38 -3.01
N CYS A 252 9.09 -12.96 -1.75
CA CYS A 252 9.52 -11.64 -1.28
C CYS A 252 9.80 -11.64 0.23
N THR A 253 10.32 -10.52 0.72
CA THR A 253 10.63 -10.33 2.16
C THR A 253 9.40 -10.42 3.04
N GLY A 254 8.24 -9.87 2.63
CA GLY A 254 7.00 -10.00 3.37
C GLY A 254 6.54 -11.45 3.54
N CYS A 255 6.69 -12.28 2.50
CA CYS A 255 6.43 -13.71 2.61
C CYS A 255 7.46 -14.45 3.46
N ARG A 256 8.74 -14.02 3.46
CA ARG A 256 9.77 -14.55 4.35
C ARG A 256 9.44 -14.26 5.80
N ASP A 257 9.06 -13.04 6.09
CA ASP A 257 8.73 -12.62 7.45
C ASP A 257 7.48 -13.37 7.95
N ALA A 258 6.42 -13.46 7.14
CA ALA A 258 5.24 -14.25 7.46
C ALA A 258 5.55 -15.75 7.67
N PHE A 259 6.46 -16.34 6.87
CA PHE A 259 6.90 -17.71 7.05
C PHE A 259 7.68 -17.91 8.36
N ASN A 260 8.53 -16.96 8.73
CA ASN A 260 9.30 -17.02 9.97
C ASN A 260 8.41 -16.88 11.21
N ASP A 261 7.32 -16.09 11.11
CA ASP A 261 6.37 -15.88 12.19
C ASP A 261 5.51 -17.13 12.48
N ASP A 262 5.06 -17.83 11.43
CA ASP A 262 4.25 -19.06 11.55
C ASP A 262 4.58 -20.11 10.49
N PRO A 263 5.72 -20.79 10.56
CA PRO A 263 6.12 -21.78 9.56
C PRO A 263 5.20 -23.01 9.56
N VAL A 264 4.68 -23.41 10.73
CA VAL A 264 3.82 -24.60 10.84
C VAL A 264 2.49 -24.38 10.17
N GLY A 265 1.80 -23.27 10.45
CA GLY A 265 0.51 -22.95 9.85
C GLY A 265 0.62 -22.74 8.33
N ILE A 266 1.64 -22.01 7.89
CA ILE A 266 1.86 -21.78 6.44
C ILE A 266 2.11 -23.11 5.70
N LEU A 267 2.92 -24.00 6.23
CA LEU A 267 3.19 -25.27 5.59
C LEU A 267 1.98 -26.22 5.61
N ALA A 268 1.12 -26.14 6.64
CA ALA A 268 -0.13 -26.88 6.67
C ALA A 268 -1.09 -26.39 5.56
N ASP A 269 -1.28 -25.08 5.44
CA ASP A 269 -2.11 -24.45 4.40
C ASP A 269 -1.57 -24.74 2.99
N TYR A 270 -0.25 -24.72 2.80
CA TYR A 270 0.39 -25.06 1.52
C TYR A 270 0.14 -26.51 1.10
N ARG A 271 0.26 -27.46 2.06
CA ARG A 271 -0.02 -28.89 1.80
C ARG A 271 -1.48 -29.12 1.47
N ALA A 272 -2.42 -28.46 2.14
CA ALA A 272 -3.84 -28.53 1.85
C ALA A 272 -4.15 -28.06 0.41
N LYS A 273 -3.57 -26.91 0.00
CA LYS A 273 -3.70 -26.40 -1.37
C LYS A 273 -3.12 -27.36 -2.43
N LEU A 274 -1.99 -28.00 -2.15
CA LEU A 274 -1.40 -29.00 -3.04
C LEU A 274 -2.28 -30.24 -3.20
N ALA A 275 -2.90 -30.72 -2.11
CA ALA A 275 -3.81 -31.84 -2.13
C ALA A 275 -5.07 -31.52 -2.98
N GLU A 276 -5.63 -30.33 -2.82
CA GLU A 276 -6.77 -29.86 -3.61
C GLU A 276 -6.43 -29.72 -5.10
N LYS A 277 -5.25 -29.19 -5.44
CA LYS A 277 -4.79 -29.12 -6.84
C LYS A 277 -4.68 -30.50 -7.48
N LYS A 278 -4.18 -31.51 -6.73
CA LYS A 278 -4.08 -32.90 -7.22
C LYS A 278 -5.44 -33.55 -7.45
N SER A 279 -6.42 -33.31 -6.56
CA SER A 279 -7.76 -33.87 -6.71
C SER A 279 -8.54 -33.27 -7.90
N LYS A 280 -8.23 -32.05 -8.31
CA LYS A 280 -8.85 -31.39 -9.48
C LYS A 280 -8.18 -31.73 -10.80
N SER A 281 -6.99 -32.36 -10.80
CA SER A 281 -6.23 -32.71 -12.00
C SER A 281 -6.37 -34.18 -12.41
N ASN A 282 -7.03 -35.00 -11.59
CA ASN A 282 -7.47 -36.39 -11.88
C ASN A 282 -8.96 -36.39 -12.21
#